data_82ef78359a572ee43db5fae2f8cea4f6
#
_entry.id   82ef78359a572ee43db5fae2f8cea4f6
#
_cell.length_a   1.000
_cell.length_b   1.000
_cell.length_c   1.000
_cell.angle_alpha   90.00
_cell.angle_beta   90.00
_cell.angle_gamma   90.00
#
_symmetry.space_group_name_H-M   'P 1'
#
loop_
_entity.id
_entity.type
_entity.pdbx_description
1 polymer ?
#
loop_
_entity_poly.entity_id
_entity_poly.type
_entity_poly.pdbx_seq_one_letter_code
_entity_poly.pdbx_strand_id
1 'polypeptide(L)'
;MQIWDTAGQERFQSLGVAFYRGADCCVLMYDVNNAKSFEALENWRDEFLIQANPRDPDSFPFVVIGNKIDVEDSKRAVSTKRAQAFCASKGNLPYFETSAKEATGVEQAFEVVARNALQQEDAQDFSQEYSDAININLDSDSSSCAC
;
A
#
# COMPACT_ATOMS: atom_id res chain seq x y z
N MET A 1 -4.94 9.62 10.64
CA MET A 1 -4.67 9.01 9.31
C MET A 1 -4.90 10.04 8.23
N GLN A 2 -3.98 10.19 7.30
CA GLN A 2 -4.08 11.07 6.14
C GLN A 2 -4.19 10.19 4.89
N ILE A 3 -5.18 10.45 4.03
CA ILE A 3 -5.42 9.71 2.80
C ILE A 3 -5.10 10.61 1.62
N TRP A 4 -4.26 10.11 0.73
CA TRP A 4 -3.88 10.78 -0.51
C TRP A 4 -4.54 10.09 -1.69
N ASP A 5 -5.45 10.77 -2.37
CA ASP A 5 -6.02 10.30 -3.63
C ASP A 5 -5.09 10.65 -4.79
N THR A 6 -4.85 9.67 -5.66
CA THR A 6 -3.95 9.83 -6.80
C THR A 6 -4.72 9.68 -8.11
N ALA A 7 -4.28 10.40 -9.14
CA ALA A 7 -4.91 10.29 -10.45
C ALA A 7 -4.66 8.91 -11.06
N GLY A 8 -5.73 8.19 -11.40
CA GLY A 8 -5.68 6.88 -12.05
C GLY A 8 -5.31 6.92 -13.55
N GLN A 9 -4.68 7.99 -14.01
CA GLN A 9 -4.25 8.15 -15.40
C GLN A 9 -2.72 8.29 -15.44
N GLU A 10 -2.08 7.42 -16.18
CA GLU A 10 -0.62 7.35 -16.36
C GLU A 10 0.02 8.67 -16.79
N ARG A 11 -0.69 9.52 -17.53
CA ARG A 11 -0.19 10.85 -17.93
C ARG A 11 -0.02 11.85 -16.78
N PHE A 12 -0.54 11.55 -15.59
CA PHE A 12 -0.41 12.37 -14.38
C PHE A 12 0.49 11.73 -13.31
N GLN A 13 1.16 10.62 -13.62
CA GLN A 13 2.03 9.90 -12.69
C GLN A 13 3.09 10.80 -12.04
N SER A 14 3.68 11.71 -12.82
CA SER A 14 4.71 12.63 -12.32
C SER A 14 4.29 13.52 -11.15
N LEU A 15 3.00 13.76 -10.98
CA LEU A 15 2.46 14.55 -9.86
C LEU A 15 2.28 13.72 -8.59
N GLY A 16 2.13 12.39 -8.71
CA GLY A 16 1.89 11.48 -7.58
C GLY A 16 3.16 11.03 -6.86
N VAL A 17 4.31 11.04 -7.54
CA VAL A 17 5.58 10.47 -7.03
C VAL A 17 6.01 11.05 -5.69
N ALA A 18 5.82 12.36 -5.49
CA ALA A 18 6.18 13.02 -4.23
C ALA A 18 5.37 12.52 -3.03
N PHE A 19 4.14 12.02 -3.27
CA PHE A 19 3.23 11.53 -2.23
C PHE A 19 3.42 10.05 -1.90
N TYR A 20 4.12 9.29 -2.74
CA TYR A 20 4.38 7.88 -2.49
C TYR A 20 5.41 7.66 -1.39
N ARG A 21 6.39 8.57 -1.29
CA ARG A 21 7.43 8.50 -0.25
C ARG A 21 6.84 8.77 1.12
N GLY A 22 7.13 7.88 2.07
CA GLY A 22 6.62 8.00 3.44
C GLY A 22 5.16 7.54 3.60
N ALA A 23 4.60 6.84 2.60
CA ALA A 23 3.32 6.17 2.76
C ALA A 23 3.50 4.91 3.62
N ASP A 24 2.58 4.71 4.56
CA ASP A 24 2.57 3.56 5.48
C ASP A 24 1.71 2.41 4.97
N CYS A 25 0.82 2.67 4.00
CA CYS A 25 0.00 1.66 3.35
C CYS A 25 -0.43 2.16 1.97
N CYS A 26 -0.55 1.25 1.00
CA CYS A 26 -1.05 1.55 -0.33
C CYS A 26 -2.37 0.82 -0.60
N VAL A 27 -3.37 1.55 -1.08
CA VAL A 27 -4.66 0.99 -1.50
C VAL A 27 -4.69 0.87 -3.02
N LEU A 28 -4.83 -0.37 -3.51
CA LEU A 28 -5.00 -0.70 -4.92
C LEU A 28 -6.49 -0.85 -5.22
N MET A 29 -7.06 0.12 -5.92
CA MET A 29 -8.50 0.14 -6.21
C MET A 29 -8.80 -0.15 -7.68
N TYR A 30 -9.82 -0.96 -7.94
CA TYR A 30 -10.32 -1.23 -9.28
C TYR A 30 -11.85 -1.22 -9.32
N ASP A 31 -12.41 -1.11 -10.51
CA ASP A 31 -13.85 -1.23 -10.79
C ASP A 31 -14.16 -2.68 -11.16
N VAL A 32 -15.03 -3.36 -10.39
CA VAL A 32 -15.38 -4.77 -10.64
C VAL A 32 -16.04 -4.99 -12.01
N ASN A 33 -16.53 -3.91 -12.64
CA ASN A 33 -17.17 -3.94 -13.96
C ASN A 33 -16.20 -3.61 -15.10
N ASN A 34 -14.91 -3.35 -14.79
CA ASN A 34 -13.91 -2.99 -15.77
C ASN A 34 -12.65 -3.86 -15.62
N ALA A 35 -12.50 -4.85 -16.50
CA ALA A 35 -11.37 -5.77 -16.48
C ALA A 35 -10.02 -5.06 -16.65
N LYS A 36 -9.94 -3.98 -17.43
CA LYS A 36 -8.71 -3.23 -17.66
C LYS A 36 -8.22 -2.56 -16.37
N SER A 37 -9.12 -2.04 -15.52
CA SER A 37 -8.73 -1.45 -14.23
C SER A 37 -8.15 -2.50 -13.28
N PHE A 38 -8.64 -3.74 -13.34
CA PHE A 38 -8.08 -4.86 -12.58
C PHE A 38 -6.71 -5.29 -13.12
N GLU A 39 -6.56 -5.40 -14.43
CA GLU A 39 -5.29 -5.77 -15.08
C GLU A 39 -4.18 -4.74 -14.83
N ALA A 40 -4.54 -3.49 -14.62
CA ALA A 40 -3.59 -2.43 -14.29
C ALA A 40 -3.05 -2.48 -12.85
N LEU A 41 -3.67 -3.25 -11.93
CA LEU A 41 -3.27 -3.29 -10.52
C LEU A 41 -1.82 -3.71 -10.30
N GLU A 42 -1.33 -4.67 -11.08
CA GLU A 42 0.05 -5.13 -10.99
C GLU A 42 1.03 -4.01 -11.36
N ASN A 43 0.77 -3.32 -12.46
CA ASN A 43 1.59 -2.20 -12.88
C ASN A 43 1.58 -1.05 -11.85
N TRP A 44 0.42 -0.75 -11.26
CA TRP A 44 0.31 0.28 -10.22
C TRP A 44 1.04 -0.10 -8.95
N ARG A 45 0.98 -1.38 -8.55
CA ARG A 45 1.73 -1.90 -7.40
C ARG A 45 3.25 -1.76 -7.62
N ASP A 46 3.73 -2.20 -8.76
CA ASP A 46 5.16 -2.17 -9.09
C ASP A 46 5.67 -0.74 -9.22
N GLU A 47 4.91 0.14 -9.87
CA GLU A 47 5.21 1.57 -9.96
C GLU A 47 5.29 2.21 -8.57
N PHE A 48 4.33 1.91 -7.69
CA PHE A 48 4.35 2.39 -6.31
C PHE A 48 5.63 1.94 -5.59
N LEU A 49 6.01 0.67 -5.66
CA LEU A 49 7.20 0.15 -4.99
C LEU A 49 8.49 0.81 -5.51
N ILE A 50 8.58 1.05 -6.81
CA ILE A 50 9.72 1.75 -7.42
C ILE A 50 9.82 3.19 -6.90
N GLN A 51 8.71 3.90 -6.84
CA GLN A 51 8.70 5.34 -6.52
C GLN A 51 8.74 5.61 -5.00
N ALA A 52 8.02 4.81 -4.21
CA ALA A 52 8.03 4.90 -2.75
C ALA A 52 9.36 4.41 -2.17
N ASN A 53 9.97 3.42 -2.81
CA ASN A 53 11.22 2.78 -2.39
C ASN A 53 11.23 2.43 -0.89
N PRO A 54 10.25 1.64 -0.40
CA PRO A 54 10.20 1.27 1.00
C PRO A 54 11.40 0.41 1.38
N ARG A 55 11.78 0.41 2.66
CA ARG A 55 12.92 -0.38 3.17
C ARG A 55 12.77 -1.89 2.90
N ASP A 56 11.55 -2.40 3.08
CA ASP A 56 11.19 -3.79 2.79
C ASP A 56 10.00 -3.83 1.81
N PRO A 57 10.27 -3.93 0.50
CA PRO A 57 9.22 -3.97 -0.52
C PRO A 57 8.33 -5.21 -0.42
N ASP A 58 8.85 -6.33 0.09
CA ASP A 58 8.12 -7.59 0.17
C ASP A 58 7.09 -7.61 1.31
N SER A 59 7.38 -6.91 2.39
CA SER A 59 6.47 -6.78 3.55
C SER A 59 5.61 -5.52 3.52
N PHE A 60 5.81 -4.63 2.53
CA PHE A 60 5.05 -3.38 2.46
C PHE A 60 3.55 -3.65 2.35
N PRO A 61 2.71 -3.01 3.21
CA PRO A 61 1.30 -3.31 3.27
C PRO A 61 0.51 -2.72 2.09
N PHE A 62 -0.14 -3.61 1.35
CA PHE A 62 -1.12 -3.28 0.32
C PHE A 62 -2.49 -3.79 0.73
N VAL A 63 -3.54 -3.06 0.34
CA VAL A 63 -4.94 -3.50 0.44
C VAL A 63 -5.58 -3.38 -0.92
N VAL A 64 -6.26 -4.42 -1.39
CA VAL A 64 -6.95 -4.44 -2.68
C VAL A 64 -8.44 -4.23 -2.48
N ILE A 65 -9.02 -3.27 -3.21
CA ILE A 65 -10.44 -2.94 -3.13
C ILE A 65 -11.08 -3.01 -4.51
N GLY A 66 -12.04 -3.94 -4.66
CA GLY A 66 -12.94 -4.00 -5.82
C GLY A 66 -14.18 -3.14 -5.56
N ASN A 67 -14.30 -2.00 -6.22
CA ASN A 67 -15.39 -1.04 -6.00
C ASN A 67 -16.49 -1.17 -7.06
N LYS A 68 -17.61 -0.53 -6.79
CA LYS A 68 -18.83 -0.45 -7.62
C LYS A 68 -19.62 -1.76 -7.70
N ILE A 69 -19.68 -2.50 -6.57
CA ILE A 69 -20.48 -3.74 -6.47
C ILE A 69 -22.01 -3.50 -6.53
N ASP A 70 -22.44 -2.25 -6.48
CA ASP A 70 -23.84 -1.82 -6.66
C ASP A 70 -24.34 -1.94 -8.11
N VAL A 71 -23.44 -2.18 -9.04
CA VAL A 71 -23.82 -2.42 -10.45
C VAL A 71 -24.29 -3.86 -10.63
N GLU A 72 -25.27 -4.06 -11.53
CA GLU A 72 -25.86 -5.38 -11.85
C GLU A 72 -24.79 -6.44 -12.11
N ASP A 73 -24.96 -7.62 -11.54
CA ASP A 73 -24.05 -8.77 -11.68
C ASP A 73 -23.74 -9.13 -13.13
N SER A 74 -24.71 -8.92 -14.02
CA SER A 74 -24.57 -9.14 -15.48
C SER A 74 -23.47 -8.29 -16.13
N LYS A 75 -23.10 -7.16 -15.51
CA LYS A 75 -22.04 -6.25 -15.98
C LYS A 75 -20.71 -6.50 -15.32
N ARG A 76 -20.67 -7.38 -14.32
CA ARG A 76 -19.45 -7.69 -13.60
C ARG A 76 -18.42 -8.37 -14.50
N ALA A 77 -17.27 -7.71 -14.69
CA ALA A 77 -16.17 -8.20 -15.52
C ALA A 77 -15.11 -8.97 -14.74
N VAL A 78 -14.99 -8.73 -13.43
CA VAL A 78 -14.00 -9.36 -12.56
C VAL A 78 -14.70 -10.09 -11.42
N SER A 79 -14.59 -11.42 -11.41
CA SER A 79 -15.16 -12.23 -10.33
C SER A 79 -14.35 -12.09 -9.04
N THR A 80 -15.02 -12.22 -7.89
CA THR A 80 -14.38 -12.26 -6.55
C THR A 80 -13.26 -13.31 -6.50
N LYS A 81 -13.49 -14.49 -7.10
CA LYS A 81 -12.49 -15.57 -7.15
C LYS A 81 -11.21 -15.16 -7.90
N ARG A 82 -11.34 -14.43 -9.02
CA ARG A 82 -10.18 -13.92 -9.78
C ARG A 82 -9.39 -12.92 -8.96
N ALA A 83 -10.07 -12.01 -8.27
CA ALA A 83 -9.43 -11.02 -7.42
C ALA A 83 -8.73 -11.65 -6.21
N GLN A 84 -9.37 -12.63 -5.56
CA GLN A 84 -8.76 -13.37 -4.45
C GLN A 84 -7.53 -14.17 -4.89
N ALA A 85 -7.55 -14.77 -6.07
CA ALA A 85 -6.39 -15.48 -6.63
C ALA A 85 -5.21 -14.52 -6.88
N PHE A 86 -5.47 -13.32 -7.39
CA PHE A 86 -4.47 -12.26 -7.53
C PHE A 86 -3.88 -11.89 -6.16
N CYS A 87 -4.71 -11.61 -5.16
CA CYS A 87 -4.25 -11.25 -3.82
C CYS A 87 -3.41 -12.37 -3.18
N ALA A 88 -3.82 -13.63 -3.33
CA ALA A 88 -3.07 -14.78 -2.85
C ALA A 88 -1.68 -14.90 -3.50
N SER A 89 -1.59 -14.64 -4.81
CA SER A 89 -0.31 -14.67 -5.56
C SER A 89 0.67 -13.56 -5.17
N LYS A 90 0.18 -12.49 -4.55
CA LYS A 90 0.97 -11.32 -4.14
C LYS A 90 1.26 -11.27 -2.63
N GLY A 91 1.21 -12.41 -1.95
CA GLY A 91 1.50 -12.52 -0.52
C GLY A 91 0.26 -12.43 0.37
N ASN A 92 -0.89 -12.91 -0.11
CA ASN A 92 -2.17 -12.91 0.61
C ASN A 92 -2.63 -11.50 1.02
N LEU A 93 -2.61 -10.57 0.07
CA LEU A 93 -3.06 -9.21 0.31
C LEU A 93 -4.52 -9.19 0.79
N PRO A 94 -4.86 -8.35 1.79
CA PRO A 94 -6.25 -8.12 2.17
C PRO A 94 -7.09 -7.65 0.99
N TYR A 95 -8.27 -8.24 0.83
CA TYR A 95 -9.18 -7.95 -0.27
C TYR A 95 -10.58 -7.62 0.23
N PHE A 96 -11.15 -6.54 -0.30
CA PHE A 96 -12.50 -6.08 0.01
C PHE A 96 -13.28 -5.76 -1.25
N GLU A 97 -14.59 -5.98 -1.20
CA GLU A 97 -15.54 -5.50 -2.19
C GLU A 97 -16.38 -4.38 -1.60
N THR A 98 -16.48 -3.27 -2.32
CA THR A 98 -17.13 -2.05 -1.82
C THR A 98 -18.08 -1.44 -2.84
N SER A 99 -19.04 -0.70 -2.34
CA SER A 99 -19.78 0.30 -3.10
C SER A 99 -19.60 1.66 -2.41
N ALA A 100 -18.81 2.53 -3.00
CA ALA A 100 -18.68 3.90 -2.51
C ALA A 100 -20.01 4.66 -2.59
N LYS A 101 -20.85 4.33 -3.58
CA LYS A 101 -22.17 4.93 -3.78
C LYS A 101 -23.13 4.59 -2.64
N GLU A 102 -23.11 3.33 -2.16
CA GLU A 102 -24.01 2.82 -1.14
C GLU A 102 -23.35 2.73 0.24
N ALA A 103 -22.09 3.15 0.35
CA ALA A 103 -21.26 3.04 1.56
C ALA A 103 -21.08 1.59 2.07
N THR A 104 -21.29 0.59 1.19
CA THR A 104 -21.17 -0.83 1.55
C THR A 104 -19.70 -1.26 1.59
N GLY A 105 -19.27 -1.92 2.67
CA GLY A 105 -17.91 -2.47 2.83
C GLY A 105 -16.79 -1.44 2.97
N VAL A 106 -17.09 -0.14 2.91
CA VAL A 106 -16.07 0.93 2.92
C VAL A 106 -15.39 1.03 4.28
N GLU A 107 -16.16 1.05 5.36
CA GLU A 107 -15.63 1.19 6.72
C GLU A 107 -14.68 0.03 7.07
N GLN A 108 -15.10 -1.21 6.81
CA GLN A 108 -14.29 -2.40 7.07
C GLN A 108 -12.97 -2.40 6.28
N ALA A 109 -13.01 -1.97 5.02
CA ALA A 109 -11.80 -1.88 4.20
C ALA A 109 -10.82 -0.86 4.77
N PHE A 110 -11.28 0.35 5.12
CA PHE A 110 -10.44 1.41 5.66
C PHE A 110 -10.01 1.18 7.11
N GLU A 111 -10.75 0.41 7.89
CA GLU A 111 -10.28 -0.05 9.20
C GLU A 111 -9.01 -0.91 9.07
N VAL A 112 -8.99 -1.84 8.10
CA VAL A 112 -7.79 -2.66 7.83
C VAL A 112 -6.65 -1.82 7.27
N VAL A 113 -6.93 -0.87 6.38
CA VAL A 113 -5.92 0.08 5.87
C VAL A 113 -5.27 0.85 7.03
N ALA A 114 -6.07 1.40 7.94
CA ALA A 114 -5.58 2.15 9.10
C ALA A 114 -4.73 1.28 10.04
N ARG A 115 -5.15 0.05 10.29
CA ARG A 115 -4.41 -0.91 11.12
C ARG A 115 -3.06 -1.27 10.51
N ASN A 116 -3.04 -1.54 9.21
CA ASN A 116 -1.80 -1.87 8.50
C ASN A 116 -0.82 -0.69 8.46
N ALA A 117 -1.34 0.52 8.23
CA ALA A 117 -0.53 1.73 8.24
C ALA A 117 0.11 1.98 9.62
N LEU A 118 -0.65 1.81 10.71
CA LEU A 118 -0.15 1.97 12.07
C LEU A 118 0.95 0.95 12.39
N GLN A 119 0.75 -0.32 11.99
CA GLN A 119 1.76 -1.36 12.19
C GLN A 119 3.06 -1.09 11.43
N GLN A 120 2.96 -0.49 10.25
CA GLN A 120 4.12 -0.11 9.44
C GLN A 120 4.89 1.06 10.08
N GLU A 121 4.18 2.06 10.61
CA GLU A 121 4.76 3.18 11.34
C GLU A 121 5.54 2.69 12.57
N ASP A 122 4.91 1.85 13.41
CA ASP A 122 5.55 1.27 14.60
C ASP A 122 6.84 0.48 14.24
N ALA A 123 6.82 -0.29 13.14
CA ALA A 123 7.97 -1.05 12.68
C ALA A 123 9.12 -0.16 12.18
N GLN A 124 8.80 0.99 11.59
CA GLN A 124 9.80 1.96 11.13
C GLN A 124 10.45 2.68 12.31
N ASP A 125 9.68 3.12 13.30
CA ASP A 125 10.18 3.82 14.49
C ASP A 125 11.12 2.92 15.29
N PHE A 126 10.74 1.66 15.51
CA PHE A 126 11.60 0.69 16.22
C PHE A 126 12.94 0.45 15.51
N SER A 127 12.95 0.40 14.18
CA SER A 127 14.18 0.22 13.40
C SER A 127 15.09 1.45 13.41
N GLN A 128 14.52 2.64 13.59
CA GLN A 128 15.27 3.89 13.64
C GLN A 128 15.96 4.06 15.00
N GLU A 129 15.27 3.78 16.09
CA GLU A 129 15.88 3.79 17.45
C GLU A 129 17.06 2.82 17.56
N TYR A 130 16.97 1.65 16.92
CA TYR A 130 18.06 0.65 16.96
C TYR A 130 19.29 1.08 16.15
N SER A 131 19.09 1.77 15.02
CA SER A 131 20.20 2.30 14.20
C SER A 131 20.93 3.46 14.89
N ASP A 132 20.20 4.31 15.59
CA ASP A 132 20.78 5.44 16.34
C ASP A 132 21.57 4.95 17.58
N ALA A 133 21.10 3.90 18.24
CA ALA A 133 21.80 3.27 19.35
C ALA A 133 23.15 2.63 18.97
N ILE A 134 23.27 2.09 17.75
CA ILE A 134 24.51 1.52 17.23
C ILE A 134 25.53 2.62 16.90
N ASN A 135 25.10 3.77 16.41
CA ASN A 135 25.99 4.89 16.07
C ASN A 135 26.62 5.54 17.32
N ILE A 136 25.94 5.56 18.46
CA ILE A 136 26.47 6.10 19.71
C ILE A 136 27.64 5.26 20.27
N ASN A 137 27.66 3.96 19.99
CA ASN A 137 28.72 3.06 20.45
C ASN A 137 29.99 3.10 19.60
N LEU A 138 29.96 3.63 18.38
CA LEU A 138 31.13 3.72 17.49
C LEU A 138 31.99 4.99 17.73
N ASP A 139 31.41 6.04 18.31
CA ASP A 139 32.11 7.30 18.59
C ASP A 139 32.90 7.32 19.93
N SER A 140 32.78 6.28 20.77
CA SER A 140 33.44 6.22 22.08
C SER A 140 34.84 5.63 22.11
N ASP A 141 35.35 5.10 20.98
CA ASP A 141 36.64 4.38 20.94
C ASP A 141 37.79 5.12 20.21
N SER A 142 37.66 6.42 19.93
CA SER A 142 38.71 7.19 19.23
C SER A 142 39.40 8.26 20.09
N SER A 143 39.52 8.07 21.41
CA SER A 143 40.31 8.98 22.21
C SER A 143 41.16 8.26 23.27
N SER A 144 42.23 7.60 22.82
CA SER A 144 43.41 7.40 23.66
C SER A 144 44.60 6.86 22.86
N CYS A 145 45.45 7.78 22.40
CA CYS A 145 46.90 7.54 22.32
C CYS A 145 47.59 8.89 22.09
N ALA A 146 47.94 9.56 23.17
CA ALA A 146 48.96 10.58 23.17
C ALA A 146 49.99 10.17 24.19
N CYS A 147 51.15 9.75 23.72
CA CYS A 147 52.46 9.90 24.33
C CYS A 147 53.51 9.93 23.26
#